data_206f42b5cfb32400cc6ea5c07908a6a8
#
_entry.id   206f42b5cfb32400cc6ea5c07908a6a8
#
_cell.length_a   1.000
_cell.length_b   1.000
_cell.length_c   1.000
_cell.angle_alpha   90.00
_cell.angle_beta   90.00
_cell.angle_gamma   90.00
#
_symmetry.space_group_name_H-M   'P 1'
#
loop_
_entity.id
_entity.type
_entity.pdbx_description
1 polymer ?
#
loop_
_entity_poly.entity_id
_entity_poly.type
_entity_poly.pdbx_seq_one_letter_code
_entity_poly.pdbx_strand_id
1 'polypeptide(L)'
;MYLLFHGVTHGGESLFPEVFVDPEYRRTAHWQKGQWWFHVSYNLCEGNGEPNVYTKGGVLKCSREKEGWAGNNPPSKDTRATEVKVSFSKLGVKPEAGHQLGLAFALTNATGDATQKSFFWPRSAEVQAPNTWRQAVLQ
;
A
#
# COMPACT_ATOMS: atom_id res chain seq x y z
N MET A 1 -2.31 -8.84 -9.13
CA MET A 1 -1.50 -7.60 -9.27
C MET A 1 -0.15 -7.85 -8.64
N TYR A 2 0.92 -7.55 -9.36
CA TYR A 2 2.30 -7.59 -8.87
C TYR A 2 2.89 -6.19 -8.93
N LEU A 3 3.57 -5.80 -7.87
CA LEU A 3 4.26 -4.53 -7.75
C LEU A 3 5.68 -4.78 -7.27
N LEU A 4 6.63 -4.15 -7.94
CA LEU A 4 8.04 -4.20 -7.58
C LEU A 4 8.49 -2.79 -7.18
N PHE A 5 8.92 -2.65 -5.94
CA PHE A 5 9.48 -1.42 -5.42
C PHE A 5 11.01 -1.56 -5.35
N HIS A 6 11.69 -0.71 -6.10
CA HIS A 6 13.13 -0.53 -5.93
C HIS A 6 13.36 0.64 -4.98
N GLY A 7 13.77 0.33 -3.76
CA GLY A 7 14.08 1.32 -2.75
C GLY A 7 15.57 1.66 -2.74
N VAL A 8 15.89 2.91 -2.56
CA VAL A 8 17.23 3.35 -2.19
C VAL A 8 17.24 3.50 -0.67
N THR A 9 18.04 2.68 0.00
CA THR A 9 18.31 2.92 1.41
C THR A 9 19.24 4.13 1.52
N HIS A 10 18.75 5.25 2.00
CA HIS A 10 19.60 6.36 2.39
C HIS A 10 20.01 6.19 3.84
N GLY A 11 21.31 6.09 4.10
CA GLY A 11 21.87 6.20 5.43
C GLY A 11 21.52 5.11 6.43
N GLY A 12 21.16 3.90 5.97
CA GLY A 12 20.80 2.76 6.84
C GLY A 12 19.33 2.74 7.27
N GLU A 13 18.53 3.64 6.75
CA GLU A 13 17.09 3.67 7.00
C GLU A 13 16.34 2.65 6.14
N SER A 14 15.42 1.91 6.76
CA SER A 14 14.57 0.97 6.05
C SER A 14 13.34 1.69 5.50
N LEU A 15 13.14 1.64 4.19
CA LEU A 15 11.92 2.12 3.55
C LEU A 15 10.94 0.97 3.40
N PHE A 16 9.72 1.20 3.80
CA PHE A 16 8.64 0.22 3.74
C PHE A 16 7.62 0.65 2.68
N PRO A 17 7.32 -0.21 1.69
CA PRO A 17 6.30 0.09 0.72
C PRO A 17 4.91 -0.02 1.31
N GLU A 18 4.07 0.90 0.87
CA GLU A 18 2.64 0.91 1.11
C GLU A 18 1.90 0.99 -0.22
N VAL A 19 0.85 0.21 -0.32
CA VAL A 19 0.00 0.14 -1.52
C VAL A 19 -1.43 0.48 -1.12
N PHE A 20 -1.99 1.44 -1.81
CA PHE A 20 -3.38 1.88 -1.64
C PHE A 20 -4.15 1.51 -2.89
N VAL A 21 -5.30 0.85 -2.71
CA VAL A 21 -6.12 0.36 -3.82
C VAL A 21 -7.58 0.73 -3.59
N ASP A 22 -8.16 1.44 -4.56
CA ASP A 22 -9.60 1.55 -4.74
C ASP A 22 -10.03 0.62 -5.89
N PRO A 23 -10.55 -0.57 -5.60
CA PRO A 23 -10.80 -1.59 -6.60
C PRO A 23 -11.82 -1.21 -7.68
N GLU A 24 -12.65 -0.21 -7.40
CA GLU A 24 -13.72 0.26 -8.29
C GLU A 24 -13.52 1.71 -8.77
N TYR A 25 -12.37 2.30 -8.46
CA TYR A 25 -12.05 3.68 -8.82
C TYR A 25 -13.16 4.68 -8.45
N ARG A 26 -13.70 4.55 -7.25
CA ARG A 26 -14.85 5.37 -6.78
C ARG A 26 -14.49 6.83 -6.54
N ARG A 27 -13.21 7.14 -6.38
CA ARG A 27 -12.69 8.50 -6.19
C ARG A 27 -13.35 9.25 -5.02
N THR A 28 -13.51 8.57 -3.91
CA THR A 28 -14.14 9.13 -2.72
C THR A 28 -13.19 10.11 -2.00
N ALA A 29 -13.74 11.17 -1.40
CA ALA A 29 -12.95 12.12 -0.63
C ALA A 29 -12.41 11.51 0.68
N HIS A 30 -13.04 10.47 1.18
CA HIS A 30 -12.66 9.74 2.38
C HIS A 30 -12.71 8.24 2.13
N TRP A 31 -11.94 7.49 2.90
CA TRP A 31 -11.96 6.04 2.86
C TRP A 31 -13.34 5.44 3.02
N GLN A 32 -13.59 4.39 2.28
CA GLN A 32 -14.80 3.59 2.37
C GLN A 32 -14.47 2.11 2.40
N LYS A 33 -15.38 1.32 2.95
CA LYS A 33 -15.31 -0.14 2.91
C LYS A 33 -15.07 -0.62 1.47
N GLY A 34 -14.15 -1.54 1.30
CA GLY A 34 -13.72 -2.04 -0.02
C GLY A 34 -12.52 -1.32 -0.61
N GLN A 35 -12.08 -0.20 -0.06
CA GLN A 35 -10.79 0.38 -0.37
C GLN A 35 -9.73 -0.23 0.54
N TRP A 36 -8.57 -0.54 -0.01
CA TRP A 36 -7.54 -1.32 0.67
C TRP A 36 -6.24 -0.56 0.86
N TRP A 37 -5.59 -0.86 1.96
CA TRP A 37 -4.24 -0.47 2.26
C TRP A 37 -3.42 -1.69 2.68
N PHE A 38 -2.23 -1.82 2.12
CA PHE A 38 -1.27 -2.89 2.38
C PHE A 38 0.08 -2.26 2.73
N HIS A 39 0.67 -2.72 3.81
CA HIS A 39 1.98 -2.28 4.27
C HIS A 39 2.90 -3.48 4.43
N VAL A 40 4.09 -3.40 3.85
CA VAL A 40 5.10 -4.45 3.91
C VAL A 40 6.28 -3.97 4.73
N SER A 41 6.43 -4.54 5.92
CA SER A 41 7.58 -4.37 6.79
C SER A 41 8.05 -5.74 7.28
N TYR A 42 8.50 -5.84 8.50
CA TYR A 42 8.75 -7.14 9.16
C TYR A 42 7.48 -7.97 9.32
N ASN A 43 6.35 -7.30 9.36
CA ASN A 43 5.02 -7.89 9.32
C ASN A 43 4.27 -7.36 8.10
N LEU A 44 3.29 -8.13 7.64
CA LEU A 44 2.35 -7.72 6.62
C LEU A 44 1.12 -7.12 7.30
N CYS A 45 0.84 -5.85 7.07
CA CYS A 45 -0.31 -5.18 7.65
C CYS A 45 -1.31 -4.77 6.58
N GLU A 46 -2.59 -4.85 6.90
CA GLU A 46 -3.67 -4.48 5.97
C GLU A 46 -4.80 -3.74 6.66
N GLY A 47 -5.48 -2.90 5.92
CA GLY A 47 -6.73 -2.25 6.30
C GLY A 47 -7.73 -2.26 5.15
N ASN A 48 -9.02 -2.32 5.49
CA ASN A 48 -10.11 -2.27 4.51
C ASN A 48 -11.16 -1.29 4.98
N GLY A 49 -11.23 -0.15 4.31
CA GLY A 49 -12.25 0.87 4.56
C GLY A 49 -12.20 1.56 5.91
N GLU A 50 -11.14 1.38 6.65
CA GLU A 50 -10.94 2.03 7.94
C GLU A 50 -9.93 3.17 7.79
N PRO A 51 -10.37 4.44 7.84
CA PRO A 51 -9.49 5.60 7.68
C PRO A 51 -8.48 5.81 8.81
N ASN A 52 -8.57 5.04 9.90
CA ASN A 52 -7.93 5.38 11.17
C ASN A 52 -6.63 4.65 11.48
N VAL A 53 -6.05 3.97 10.51
CA VAL A 53 -4.79 3.24 10.73
C VAL A 53 -3.66 4.18 11.17
N TYR A 54 -3.64 5.43 10.70
CA TYR A 54 -2.59 6.38 11.01
C TYR A 54 -2.92 7.40 12.11
N THR A 55 -4.18 7.62 12.46
CA THR A 55 -4.54 8.80 13.24
C THR A 55 -5.10 8.55 14.65
N LYS A 56 -5.52 7.33 14.99
CA LYS A 56 -6.19 7.09 16.29
C LYS A 56 -5.92 5.73 16.93
N GLY A 57 -4.75 5.13 16.74
CA GLY A 57 -4.45 3.88 17.43
C GLY A 57 -5.33 2.71 16.99
N GLY A 58 -5.81 2.73 15.78
CA GLY A 58 -6.52 1.62 15.17
C GLY A 58 -5.65 0.37 15.19
N VAL A 59 -6.21 -0.77 15.58
CA VAL A 59 -5.50 -2.04 15.61
C VAL A 59 -5.23 -2.46 14.19
N LEU A 60 -3.98 -2.28 13.74
CA LEU A 60 -3.49 -2.84 12.50
C LEU A 60 -3.60 -4.36 12.57
N LYS A 61 -4.27 -4.94 11.60
CA LYS A 61 -4.26 -6.39 11.44
C LYS A 61 -2.95 -6.79 10.77
N CYS A 62 -1.92 -7.00 11.58
CA CYS A 62 -0.59 -7.40 11.11
C CYS A 62 -0.32 -8.87 11.43
N SER A 63 0.31 -9.56 10.49
CA SER A 63 0.84 -10.91 10.71
C SER A 63 1.98 -11.17 9.71
N ARG A 64 2.67 -12.31 9.85
CA ARG A 64 3.70 -12.72 8.89
C ARG A 64 3.10 -13.31 7.61
N GLU A 65 1.90 -13.83 7.72
CA GLU A 65 1.18 -14.45 6.60
C GLU A 65 -0.19 -13.80 6.47
N LYS A 66 -0.63 -13.60 5.25
CA LYS A 66 -1.92 -13.02 4.92
C LYS A 66 -2.61 -13.78 3.82
N GLU A 67 -3.92 -13.91 3.93
CA GLU A 67 -4.72 -14.50 2.88
C GLU A 67 -4.89 -13.53 1.71
N GLY A 68 -4.62 -14.03 0.52
CA GLY A 68 -4.85 -13.32 -0.74
C GLY A 68 -3.83 -12.23 -1.09
N TRP A 69 -2.79 -12.03 -0.26
CA TRP A 69 -1.69 -11.15 -0.61
C TRP A 69 -0.39 -11.53 0.11
N ALA A 70 0.72 -11.10 -0.45
CA ALA A 70 2.05 -11.33 0.11
C ALA A 70 2.94 -10.13 -0.16
N GLY A 71 3.91 -9.95 0.70
CA GLY A 71 5.00 -9.01 0.51
C GLY A 71 6.32 -9.69 0.87
N ASN A 72 7.35 -9.45 0.08
CA ASN A 72 8.69 -9.90 0.36
C ASN A 72 9.56 -8.67 0.59
N ASN A 73 9.93 -8.45 1.83
CA ASN A 73 10.94 -7.46 2.22
C ASN A 73 12.18 -8.23 2.68
N PRO A 74 13.11 -8.52 1.76
CA PRO A 74 14.28 -9.30 2.10
C PRO A 74 15.10 -8.57 3.18
N PRO A 75 15.52 -9.27 4.24
CA PRO A 75 16.25 -8.68 5.36
C PRO A 75 17.69 -8.27 5.02
N SER A 76 18.10 -8.40 3.78
CA SER A 76 19.47 -8.16 3.34
C SER A 76 19.69 -6.67 3.11
N LYS A 77 20.80 -6.16 3.63
CA LYS A 77 21.27 -4.78 3.40
C LYS A 77 21.55 -4.47 1.93
N ASP A 78 21.65 -5.50 1.09
CA ASP A 78 22.03 -5.40 -0.31
C ASP A 78 20.86 -5.57 -1.29
N THR A 79 19.73 -6.11 -0.85
CA THR A 79 18.55 -6.27 -1.69
C THR A 79 17.60 -5.11 -1.48
N ARG A 80 17.56 -4.24 -2.47
CA ARG A 80 16.79 -2.98 -2.49
C ARG A 80 15.45 -3.12 -3.20
N ALA A 81 14.92 -4.34 -3.30
CA ALA A 81 13.67 -4.59 -3.98
C ALA A 81 12.68 -5.25 -3.03
N THR A 82 11.51 -4.68 -2.91
CA THR A 82 10.38 -5.27 -2.21
C THR A 82 9.30 -5.60 -3.23
N GLU A 83 8.87 -6.86 -3.23
CA GLU A 83 7.76 -7.31 -4.05
C GLU A 83 6.48 -7.32 -3.24
N VAL A 84 5.40 -6.81 -3.83
CA VAL A 84 4.06 -6.88 -3.25
C VAL A 84 3.13 -7.56 -4.26
N LYS A 85 2.52 -8.65 -3.84
CA LYS A 85 1.53 -9.39 -4.63
C LYS A 85 0.18 -9.31 -3.95
N VAL A 86 -0.84 -8.85 -4.67
CA VAL A 86 -2.22 -8.83 -4.20
C VAL A 86 -3.10 -9.55 -5.22
N SER A 87 -3.87 -10.55 -4.78
CA SER A 87 -4.82 -11.23 -5.65
C SER A 87 -6.03 -10.34 -5.95
N PHE A 88 -6.61 -10.48 -7.13
CA PHE A 88 -7.85 -9.77 -7.45
C PHE A 88 -9.03 -10.24 -6.60
N SER A 89 -9.03 -11.52 -6.19
CA SER A 89 -10.03 -12.04 -5.25
C SER A 89 -9.98 -11.36 -3.88
N LYS A 90 -8.77 -11.02 -3.39
CA LYS A 90 -8.61 -10.24 -2.16
C LYS A 90 -9.24 -8.85 -2.29
N LEU A 91 -9.11 -8.25 -3.46
CA LEU A 91 -9.67 -6.93 -3.75
C LEU A 91 -11.20 -6.98 -4.02
N GLY A 92 -11.77 -8.18 -4.20
CA GLY A 92 -13.15 -8.35 -4.61
C GLY A 92 -13.40 -8.01 -6.08
N VAL A 93 -12.34 -8.05 -6.91
CA VAL A 93 -12.38 -7.67 -8.33
C VAL A 93 -12.28 -8.92 -9.19
N LYS A 94 -13.13 -8.97 -10.24
CA LYS A 94 -12.94 -9.89 -11.36
C LYS A 94 -12.04 -9.20 -12.39
N PRO A 95 -10.87 -9.77 -12.71
CA PRO A 95 -9.94 -9.13 -13.63
C PRO A 95 -10.49 -9.22 -15.06
N GLU A 96 -10.98 -8.12 -15.57
CA GLU A 96 -11.46 -7.96 -16.95
C GLU A 96 -10.74 -6.79 -17.61
N ALA A 97 -10.47 -6.91 -18.91
CA ALA A 97 -9.88 -5.81 -19.67
C ALA A 97 -10.76 -4.55 -19.60
N GLY A 98 -10.14 -3.41 -19.38
CA GLY A 98 -10.85 -2.15 -19.21
C GLY A 98 -11.30 -1.85 -17.77
N HIS A 99 -11.20 -2.80 -16.84
CA HIS A 99 -11.51 -2.53 -15.43
C HIS A 99 -10.60 -1.45 -14.87
N GLN A 100 -11.18 -0.49 -14.16
CA GLN A 100 -10.48 0.67 -13.62
C GLN A 100 -10.24 0.51 -12.12
N LEU A 101 -9.02 0.79 -11.69
CA LEU A 101 -8.61 0.81 -10.28
C LEU A 101 -8.08 2.20 -9.92
N GLY A 102 -8.30 2.62 -8.68
CA GLY A 102 -7.55 3.70 -8.08
C GLY A 102 -6.30 3.15 -7.40
N LEU A 103 -5.12 3.68 -7.71
CA LEU A 103 -3.86 3.26 -7.12
C LEU A 103 -3.07 4.44 -6.59
N ALA A 104 -2.47 4.23 -5.41
CA ALA A 104 -1.41 5.07 -4.91
C ALA A 104 -0.37 4.20 -4.18
N PHE A 105 0.85 4.69 -4.12
CA PHE A 105 1.95 4.03 -3.44
C PHE A 105 2.65 5.01 -2.52
N ALA A 106 3.19 4.50 -1.42
CA ALA A 106 4.12 5.24 -0.60
C ALA A 106 5.34 4.40 -0.26
N LEU A 107 6.46 5.08 -0.06
CA LEU A 107 7.62 4.55 0.63
C LEU A 107 7.74 5.32 1.94
N THR A 108 7.57 4.62 3.04
CA THR A 108 7.56 5.22 4.37
C THR A 108 8.81 4.81 5.12
N ASN A 109 9.50 5.80 5.67
CA ASN A 109 10.61 5.55 6.57
C ASN A 109 10.09 5.45 8.01
N ALA A 110 10.26 4.29 8.62
CA ALA A 110 9.90 4.05 10.02
C ALA A 110 11.14 4.15 10.91
N THR A 111 11.62 5.35 11.14
CA THR A 111 12.75 5.57 12.09
C THR A 111 12.32 5.56 13.54
N GLY A 112 11.04 5.34 13.85
CA GLY A 112 10.52 5.43 15.21
C GLY A 112 10.53 6.85 15.79
N ASP A 113 10.97 7.81 15.02
CA ASP A 113 11.04 9.22 15.40
C ASP A 113 9.88 9.98 14.74
N ALA A 114 9.46 11.10 15.34
CA ALA A 114 8.33 11.93 14.90
C ALA A 114 8.46 12.53 13.48
N THR A 115 9.56 12.27 12.80
CA THR A 115 9.87 12.73 11.44
C THR A 115 9.64 11.66 10.38
N GLN A 116 8.57 10.87 10.50
CA GLN A 116 8.21 9.89 9.47
C GLN A 116 8.06 10.59 8.12
N LYS A 117 8.99 10.33 7.20
CA LYS A 117 8.93 10.85 5.82
C LYS A 117 8.31 9.80 4.94
N SER A 118 7.27 10.18 4.20
CA SER A 118 6.65 9.33 3.19
C SER A 118 6.81 9.96 1.82
N PHE A 119 7.16 9.14 0.84
CA PHE A 119 7.22 9.53 -0.57
C PHE A 119 6.03 8.91 -1.27
N PHE A 120 5.21 9.72 -1.90
CA PHE A 120 3.98 9.28 -2.55
C PHE A 120 4.10 9.24 -4.07
N TRP A 121 3.43 8.26 -4.66
CA TRP A 121 3.06 8.26 -6.07
C TRP A 121 1.53 8.01 -6.20
N PRO A 122 0.81 8.83 -6.97
CA PRO A 122 1.28 10.09 -7.57
C PRO A 122 1.73 11.09 -6.51
N ARG A 123 2.57 12.04 -6.89
CA ARG A 123 3.14 13.03 -5.93
C ARG A 123 2.08 13.83 -5.18
N SER A 124 0.89 13.97 -5.79
CA SER A 124 -0.27 14.64 -5.21
C SER A 124 -1.17 13.70 -4.39
N ALA A 125 -0.79 12.42 -4.23
CA ALA A 125 -1.62 11.50 -3.49
C ALA A 125 -1.62 11.84 -2.00
N GLU A 126 -2.81 11.78 -1.43
CA GLU A 126 -3.05 11.88 0.00
C GLU A 126 -3.62 10.54 0.47
N VAL A 127 -3.03 9.97 1.53
CA VAL A 127 -3.49 8.69 2.10
C VAL A 127 -4.98 8.74 2.45
N GLN A 128 -5.40 9.86 3.04
CA GLN A 128 -6.76 10.03 3.55
C GLN A 128 -7.79 10.39 2.46
N ALA A 129 -7.34 10.68 1.23
CA ALA A 129 -8.18 11.17 0.15
C ALA A 129 -8.06 10.30 -1.12
N PRO A 130 -8.79 9.18 -1.20
CA PRO A 130 -8.74 8.26 -2.36
C PRO A 130 -9.02 8.91 -3.72
N ASN A 131 -9.71 10.05 -3.75
CA ASN A 131 -9.92 10.81 -4.99
C ASN A 131 -8.63 11.40 -5.59
N THR A 132 -7.55 11.43 -4.83
CA THR A 132 -6.21 11.88 -5.30
C THR A 132 -5.38 10.75 -5.91
N TRP A 133 -5.82 9.49 -5.80
CA TRP A 133 -5.12 8.34 -6.34
C TRP A 133 -5.27 8.26 -7.85
N ARG A 134 -4.27 7.70 -8.52
CA ARG A 134 -4.28 7.57 -9.98
C ARG A 134 -5.13 6.41 -10.45
N GLN A 135 -5.76 6.65 -11.59
CA GLN A 135 -6.42 5.59 -12.36
C GLN A 135 -5.39 4.63 -12.95
N ALA A 136 -5.63 3.35 -12.79
CA ALA A 136 -5.00 2.27 -13.54
C ALA A 136 -6.08 1.48 -14.27
N VAL A 137 -5.76 0.97 -15.44
CA VAL A 137 -6.68 0.19 -16.28
C VAL A 137 -6.06 -1.17 -16.53
N LEU A 138 -6.81 -2.23 -16.30
CA LEU A 138 -6.39 -3.59 -16.61
C LEU A 138 -6.42 -3.79 -18.14
N GLN A 139 -5.38 -4.40 -18.67
CA GLN A 139 -5.24 -4.74 -20.09
C GLN A 139 -5.49 -6.21 -20.34
#